data_ea3f163ed00891a1dfdaffa4d53a7488
#
_entry.id   ea3f163ed00891a1dfdaffa4d53a7488
#
_cell.length_a   1.000
_cell.length_b   1.000
_cell.length_c   1.000
_cell.angle_alpha   90.00
_cell.angle_beta   90.00
_cell.angle_gamma   90.00
#
_symmetry.space_group_name_H-M   'P 1'
#
loop_
_entity.id
_entity.type
_entity.pdbx_description
1 polymer ?
#
loop_
_entity_poly.entity_id
_entity_poly.type
_entity_poly.pdbx_seq_one_letter_code
_entity_poly.pdbx_strand_id
1 'polypeptide(L)'
;MEYVCLDLEGVLVPEIWAEVAKFTGEEKFNLTTQDIKNYSELMDMRMGLIEEMNISIRDIYSVVDKIEPFQGAREFIDWARDNFQVTIVSDSFYQLAWPLIRKLGTPSIICHHLEIEGEKLKGYSLRQPENKKRVVQALKALKYRVFA
;
A
#
# COMPACT_ATOMS: atom_id res chain seq x y z
N MET A 1 17.27 -15.85 -13.73
CA MET A 1 16.65 -15.68 -12.40
C MET A 1 15.25 -15.14 -12.56
N GLU A 2 14.33 -15.63 -11.79
CA GLU A 2 12.92 -15.27 -11.84
C GLU A 2 12.58 -14.26 -10.74
N TYR A 3 11.68 -13.33 -11.07
CA TYR A 3 11.27 -12.25 -10.19
C TYR A 3 9.75 -12.29 -9.99
N VAL A 4 9.30 -12.15 -8.75
CA VAL A 4 7.87 -12.10 -8.40
C VAL A 4 7.54 -10.72 -7.87
N CYS A 5 6.56 -10.07 -8.48
CA CYS A 5 5.96 -8.83 -8.00
C CYS A 5 4.60 -9.14 -7.38
N LEU A 6 4.42 -8.77 -6.13
CA LEU A 6 3.19 -9.02 -5.37
C LEU A 6 2.53 -7.69 -5.01
N ASP A 7 1.21 -7.66 -5.01
CA ASP A 7 0.47 -6.57 -4.38
C ASP A 7 0.46 -6.74 -2.86
N LEU A 8 0.16 -5.68 -2.14
CA LEU A 8 0.10 -5.68 -0.67
C LEU A 8 -1.34 -5.81 -0.18
N GLU A 9 -2.15 -4.76 -0.42
CA GLU A 9 -3.52 -4.65 0.11
C GLU A 9 -4.46 -5.55 -0.68
N GLY A 10 -5.31 -6.30 0.03
CA GLY A 10 -6.23 -7.27 -0.56
C GLY A 10 -5.57 -8.58 -0.98
N VAL A 11 -4.25 -8.71 -0.86
CA VAL A 11 -3.47 -9.91 -1.23
C VAL A 11 -2.72 -10.48 -0.02
N LEU A 12 -1.96 -9.67 0.66
CA LEU A 12 -1.16 -10.07 1.82
C LEU A 12 -1.71 -9.52 3.14
N VAL A 13 -2.37 -8.37 3.07
CA VAL A 13 -2.99 -7.68 4.20
C VAL A 13 -4.35 -7.13 3.80
N PRO A 14 -5.26 -6.87 4.75
CA PRO A 14 -6.50 -6.15 4.50
C PRO A 14 -6.27 -4.75 3.91
N GLU A 15 -7.28 -4.23 3.23
CA GLU A 15 -7.29 -2.86 2.69
C GLU A 15 -7.20 -1.83 3.82
N ILE A 16 -6.16 -1.00 3.81
CA ILE A 16 -5.92 0.00 4.86
C ILE A 16 -7.08 0.99 4.96
N TRP A 17 -7.54 1.51 3.83
CA TRP A 17 -8.62 2.50 3.83
C TRP A 17 -9.96 1.93 4.28
N ALA A 18 -10.21 0.65 4.09
CA ALA A 18 -11.37 -0.03 4.65
C ALA A 18 -11.32 -0.07 6.20
N GLU A 19 -10.15 -0.26 6.76
CA GLU A 19 -9.96 -0.19 8.22
C GLU A 19 -10.08 1.25 8.75
N VAL A 20 -9.63 2.24 7.99
CA VAL A 20 -9.86 3.66 8.29
C VAL A 20 -11.34 4.00 8.25
N ALA A 21 -12.11 3.47 7.29
CA ALA A 21 -13.56 3.62 7.23
C ALA A 21 -14.24 3.09 8.50
N LYS A 22 -13.86 1.90 8.95
CA LYS A 22 -14.39 1.32 10.20
C LYS A 22 -14.07 2.17 11.42
N PHE A 23 -12.86 2.66 11.51
CA PHE A 23 -12.41 3.48 12.63
C PHE A 23 -13.14 4.83 12.70
N THR A 24 -13.33 5.48 11.55
CA THR A 24 -13.93 6.82 11.46
C THR A 24 -15.45 6.80 11.36
N GLY A 25 -16.04 5.70 10.91
CA GLY A 25 -17.46 5.60 10.55
C GLY A 25 -17.80 6.26 9.21
N GLU A 26 -16.80 6.74 8.44
CA GLU A 26 -17.02 7.36 7.13
C GLU A 26 -16.85 6.36 6.00
N GLU A 27 -17.98 5.93 5.43
CA GLU A 27 -18.04 4.90 4.38
C GLU A 27 -17.32 5.29 3.07
N LYS A 28 -17.15 6.59 2.80
CA LYS A 28 -16.44 7.04 1.60
C LYS A 28 -14.98 6.59 1.54
N PHE A 29 -14.36 6.30 2.68
CA PHE A 29 -13.02 5.70 2.69
C PHE A 29 -12.97 4.31 2.05
N ASN A 30 -14.10 3.61 1.94
CA ASN A 30 -14.20 2.31 1.27
C ASN A 30 -14.18 2.41 -0.27
N LEU A 31 -14.40 3.59 -0.83
CA LEU A 31 -14.34 3.77 -2.28
C LEU A 31 -12.95 3.45 -2.80
N THR A 32 -12.91 2.79 -3.96
CA THR A 32 -11.69 2.31 -4.62
C THR A 32 -11.58 2.87 -6.03
N THR A 33 -10.53 2.51 -6.74
CA THR A 33 -10.38 2.85 -8.16
C THR A 33 -11.42 2.16 -9.07
N GLN A 34 -12.20 1.23 -8.57
CA GLN A 34 -13.37 0.69 -9.26
C GLN A 34 -14.53 1.70 -9.26
N ASP A 35 -14.65 2.49 -8.21
CA ASP A 35 -15.69 3.52 -8.03
C ASP A 35 -15.25 4.85 -8.62
N ILE A 36 -14.03 5.27 -8.33
CA ILE A 36 -13.40 6.51 -8.83
C ILE A 36 -12.14 6.09 -9.62
N LYS A 37 -12.25 6.04 -10.92
CA LYS A 37 -11.20 5.48 -11.80
C LYS A 37 -9.87 6.24 -11.75
N ASN A 38 -9.93 7.56 -11.52
CA ASN A 38 -8.74 8.38 -11.39
C ASN A 38 -8.19 8.28 -9.96
N TYR A 39 -6.99 7.73 -9.81
CA TYR A 39 -6.35 7.55 -8.52
C TYR A 39 -6.14 8.87 -7.76
N SER A 40 -5.76 9.94 -8.47
CA SER A 40 -5.58 11.25 -7.85
C SER A 40 -6.89 11.82 -7.31
N GLU A 41 -7.99 11.68 -8.05
CA GLU A 41 -9.32 12.09 -7.57
C GLU A 41 -9.72 11.31 -6.32
N LEU A 42 -9.49 10.00 -6.30
CA LEU A 42 -9.75 9.16 -5.14
C LEU A 42 -8.94 9.62 -3.93
N MET A 43 -7.65 9.90 -4.11
CA MET A 43 -6.79 10.35 -3.03
C MET A 43 -7.12 11.77 -2.57
N ASP A 44 -7.47 12.67 -3.47
CA ASP A 44 -7.88 14.03 -3.12
C ASP A 44 -9.17 14.02 -2.29
N MET A 45 -10.11 13.13 -2.62
CA MET A 45 -11.32 12.91 -1.81
C MET A 45 -10.95 12.42 -0.40
N ARG A 46 -10.05 11.46 -0.29
CA ARG A 46 -9.58 10.94 1.01
C ARG A 46 -8.86 12.01 1.83
N MET A 47 -8.00 12.80 1.20
CA MET A 47 -7.32 13.92 1.87
C MET A 47 -8.31 14.95 2.38
N GLY A 48 -9.33 15.30 1.58
CA GLY A 48 -10.38 16.21 1.99
C GLY A 48 -11.18 15.70 3.20
N LEU A 49 -11.51 14.42 3.25
CA LEU A 49 -12.19 13.80 4.40
C LEU A 49 -11.32 13.82 5.66
N ILE A 50 -10.04 13.54 5.53
CA ILE A 50 -9.08 13.57 6.64
C ILE A 50 -9.01 14.98 7.24
N GLU A 51 -8.94 16.00 6.40
CA GLU A 51 -8.93 17.40 6.84
C GLU A 51 -10.25 17.80 7.49
N GLU A 52 -11.37 17.52 6.83
CA GLU A 52 -12.72 17.84 7.32
C GLU A 52 -13.02 17.20 8.68
N MET A 53 -12.64 15.94 8.84
CA MET A 53 -12.85 15.17 10.07
C MET A 53 -11.75 15.39 11.12
N ASN A 54 -10.75 16.20 10.83
CA ASN A 54 -9.59 16.45 11.69
C ASN A 54 -8.89 15.16 12.15
N ILE A 55 -8.71 14.23 11.23
CA ILE A 55 -8.02 12.97 11.50
C ILE A 55 -6.51 13.23 11.48
N SER A 56 -5.82 12.88 12.56
CA SER A 56 -4.36 12.99 12.62
C SER A 56 -3.68 11.79 11.97
N ILE A 57 -2.41 11.96 11.61
CA ILE A 57 -1.61 10.82 11.14
C ILE A 57 -1.45 9.75 12.23
N ARG A 58 -1.46 10.13 13.50
CA ARG A 58 -1.43 9.19 14.62
C ARG A 58 -2.66 8.31 14.68
N ASP A 59 -3.84 8.88 14.38
CA ASP A 59 -5.08 8.09 14.29
C ASP A 59 -4.94 7.01 13.22
N ILE A 60 -4.42 7.37 12.05
CA ILE A 60 -4.21 6.44 10.95
C ILE A 60 -3.16 5.39 11.33
N TYR A 61 -2.05 5.78 11.93
CA TYR A 61 -1.04 4.82 12.41
C TYR A 61 -1.61 3.84 13.43
N SER A 62 -2.48 4.29 14.34
CA SER A 62 -3.12 3.41 15.31
C SER A 62 -4.03 2.38 14.66
N VAL A 63 -4.68 2.72 13.55
CA VAL A 63 -5.46 1.78 12.73
C VAL A 63 -4.54 0.77 12.07
N VAL A 64 -3.49 1.23 11.41
CA VAL A 64 -2.54 0.37 10.68
C VAL A 64 -1.84 -0.61 11.61
N ASP A 65 -1.45 -0.19 12.81
CA ASP A 65 -0.76 -1.04 13.79
C ASP A 65 -1.60 -2.25 14.22
N LYS A 66 -2.92 -2.15 14.13
CA LYS A 66 -3.86 -3.23 14.45
C LYS A 66 -4.13 -4.18 13.29
N ILE A 67 -3.74 -3.82 12.07
CA ILE A 67 -3.92 -4.68 10.90
C ILE A 67 -2.95 -5.86 11.00
N GLU A 68 -3.48 -7.07 10.88
CA GLU A 68 -2.68 -8.28 10.80
C GLU A 68 -2.67 -8.82 9.35
N PRO A 69 -1.53 -9.35 8.89
CA PRO A 69 -1.47 -10.06 7.62
C PRO A 69 -2.49 -11.19 7.56
N PHE A 70 -2.96 -11.51 6.36
CA PHE A 70 -3.81 -12.67 6.15
C PHE A 70 -3.08 -13.95 6.60
N GLN A 71 -3.85 -14.93 7.07
CA GLN A 71 -3.31 -16.23 7.46
C GLN A 71 -2.51 -16.84 6.29
N GLY A 72 -1.29 -17.25 6.56
CA GLY A 72 -0.39 -17.82 5.56
C GLY A 72 0.39 -16.80 4.72
N ALA A 73 0.12 -15.49 4.84
CA ALA A 73 0.80 -14.47 4.03
C ALA A 73 2.30 -14.40 4.35
N ARG A 74 2.68 -14.47 5.63
CA ARG A 74 4.07 -14.47 6.04
C ARG A 74 4.82 -15.70 5.53
N GLU A 75 4.25 -16.87 5.72
CA GLU A 75 4.81 -18.13 5.26
C GLU A 75 4.95 -18.19 3.73
N PHE A 76 3.98 -17.61 3.03
CA PHE A 76 4.04 -17.47 1.57
C PHE A 76 5.22 -16.58 1.14
N ILE A 77 5.42 -15.44 1.80
CA ILE A 77 6.55 -14.54 1.52
C ILE A 77 7.88 -15.24 1.77
N ASP A 78 8.01 -15.96 2.87
CA ASP A 78 9.24 -16.69 3.20
C ASP A 78 9.53 -17.76 2.12
N TRP A 79 8.53 -18.56 1.75
CA TRP A 79 8.65 -19.53 0.66
C TRP A 79 9.01 -18.86 -0.69
N ALA A 80 8.34 -17.75 -1.01
CA ALA A 80 8.61 -17.05 -2.27
C ALA A 80 10.05 -16.53 -2.34
N ARG A 81 10.56 -16.00 -1.22
CA ARG A 81 11.96 -15.50 -1.13
C ARG A 81 13.00 -16.60 -1.22
N ASP A 82 12.68 -17.82 -0.79
CA ASP A 82 13.58 -18.98 -0.94
C ASP A 82 13.70 -19.44 -2.40
N ASN A 83 12.72 -19.10 -3.24
CA ASN A 83 12.64 -19.60 -4.61
C ASN A 83 12.82 -18.51 -5.69
N PHE A 84 12.55 -17.24 -5.36
CA PHE A 84 12.51 -16.11 -6.30
C PHE A 84 13.12 -14.84 -5.70
N GLN A 85 13.43 -13.90 -6.57
CA GLN A 85 13.52 -12.51 -6.13
C GLN A 85 12.09 -11.97 -5.92
N VAL A 86 11.83 -11.33 -4.79
CA VAL A 86 10.48 -10.87 -4.45
C VAL A 86 10.48 -9.38 -4.15
N THR A 87 9.53 -8.66 -4.74
CA THR A 87 9.24 -7.27 -4.38
C THR A 87 7.73 -7.07 -4.31
N ILE A 88 7.28 -6.41 -3.26
CA ILE A 88 5.90 -5.91 -3.17
C ILE A 88 5.84 -4.62 -3.97
N VAL A 89 4.85 -4.50 -4.85
CA VAL A 89 4.59 -3.28 -5.64
C VAL A 89 3.16 -2.86 -5.36
N SER A 90 3.00 -1.72 -4.70
CA SER A 90 1.71 -1.28 -4.19
C SER A 90 1.45 0.18 -4.54
N ASP A 91 0.18 0.55 -4.65
CA ASP A 91 -0.27 1.94 -4.74
C ASP A 91 -0.57 2.54 -3.35
N SER A 92 -0.13 1.89 -2.30
CA SER A 92 -0.12 2.40 -0.94
C SER A 92 1.05 3.37 -0.69
N PHE A 93 1.31 3.69 0.56
CA PHE A 93 2.31 4.67 0.98
C PHE A 93 3.27 4.06 2.00
N TYR A 94 4.57 4.38 1.90
CA TYR A 94 5.60 3.82 2.79
C TYR A 94 5.27 3.98 4.27
N GLN A 95 4.75 5.14 4.67
CA GLN A 95 4.45 5.43 6.05
C GLN A 95 3.36 4.52 6.62
N LEU A 96 2.40 4.09 5.79
CA LEU A 96 1.32 3.17 6.18
C LEU A 96 1.71 1.71 5.95
N ALA A 97 2.44 1.42 4.89
CA ALA A 97 2.83 0.06 4.52
C ALA A 97 3.92 -0.51 5.43
N TRP A 98 4.84 0.33 5.93
CA TRP A 98 6.03 -0.15 6.63
C TRP A 98 5.74 -1.01 7.87
N PRO A 99 4.80 -0.67 8.76
CA PRO A 99 4.44 -1.56 9.87
C PRO A 99 3.97 -2.94 9.40
N LEU A 100 3.24 -3.01 8.29
CA LEU A 100 2.75 -4.25 7.70
C LEU A 100 3.88 -5.06 7.05
N ILE A 101 4.77 -4.38 6.36
CA ILE A 101 5.98 -4.98 5.77
C ILE A 101 6.85 -5.63 6.85
N ARG A 102 6.97 -5.02 8.02
CA ARG A 102 7.69 -5.61 9.16
C ARG A 102 7.03 -6.93 9.62
N LYS A 103 5.72 -6.97 9.68
CA LYS A 103 4.96 -8.19 10.03
C LYS A 103 5.12 -9.30 8.99
N LEU A 104 5.41 -8.94 7.74
CA LEU A 104 5.66 -9.87 6.63
C LEU A 104 7.13 -10.30 6.49
N GLY A 105 8.00 -9.93 7.45
CA GLY A 105 9.43 -10.31 7.42
C GLY A 105 10.30 -9.39 6.59
N THR A 106 9.89 -8.14 6.42
CA THR A 106 10.64 -7.10 5.72
C THR A 106 10.99 -7.43 4.26
N PRO A 107 10.05 -7.90 3.42
CA PRO A 107 10.29 -7.96 1.99
C PRO A 107 10.48 -6.57 1.41
N SER A 108 11.15 -6.46 0.26
CA SER A 108 11.26 -5.16 -0.42
C SER A 108 9.91 -4.66 -0.90
N ILE A 109 9.72 -3.35 -0.88
CA ILE A 109 8.48 -2.71 -1.34
C ILE A 109 8.78 -1.48 -2.18
N ILE A 110 8.01 -1.30 -3.24
CA ILE A 110 7.99 -0.11 -4.08
C ILE A 110 6.56 0.45 -4.04
N CYS A 111 6.41 1.62 -3.45
CA CYS A 111 5.13 2.31 -3.30
C CYS A 111 5.32 3.83 -3.25
N HIS A 112 4.28 4.56 -2.90
CA HIS A 112 4.25 6.03 -2.88
C HIS A 112 4.64 6.59 -1.51
N HIS A 113 4.62 7.91 -1.37
CA HIS A 113 4.90 8.64 -0.13
C HIS A 113 3.74 9.53 0.29
N LEU A 114 3.47 9.57 1.59
CA LEU A 114 2.63 10.62 2.19
C LEU A 114 3.49 11.84 2.52
N GLU A 115 2.91 13.01 2.36
CA GLU A 115 3.46 14.28 2.81
C GLU A 115 2.87 14.61 4.17
N ILE A 116 3.70 14.60 5.21
CA ILE A 116 3.30 14.75 6.60
C ILE A 116 4.02 15.96 7.18
N GLU A 117 3.29 16.83 7.84
CA GLU A 117 3.81 17.98 8.59
C GLU A 117 3.30 17.94 10.03
N GLY A 118 4.20 17.64 10.97
CA GLY A 118 3.82 17.38 12.36
C GLY A 118 2.89 16.17 12.47
N GLU A 119 1.67 16.39 12.95
CA GLU A 119 0.65 15.34 13.06
C GLU A 119 -0.37 15.37 11.91
N LYS A 120 -0.20 16.30 10.96
CA LYS A 120 -1.13 16.49 9.85
C LYS A 120 -0.65 15.80 8.59
N LEU A 121 -1.57 15.12 7.96
CA LEU A 121 -1.40 14.61 6.60
C LEU A 121 -1.71 15.75 5.62
N LYS A 122 -0.68 16.22 4.89
CA LYS A 122 -0.77 17.36 3.99
C LYS A 122 -1.05 16.96 2.53
N GLY A 123 -0.69 15.78 2.16
CA GLY A 123 -0.84 15.32 0.79
C GLY A 123 -0.10 14.02 0.55
N TYR A 124 0.17 13.76 -0.70
CA TYR A 124 0.88 12.56 -1.13
C TYR A 124 1.74 12.84 -2.35
N SER A 125 2.74 12.01 -2.55
CA SER A 125 3.64 12.07 -3.70
C SER A 125 3.71 10.70 -4.36
N LEU A 126 3.28 10.61 -5.62
CA LEU A 126 3.40 9.37 -6.38
C LEU A 126 4.86 9.13 -6.75
N ARG A 127 5.35 7.91 -6.54
CA ARG A 127 6.68 7.51 -7.01
C ARG A 127 6.77 7.66 -8.53
N GLN A 128 5.74 7.19 -9.24
CA GLN A 128 5.60 7.30 -10.68
C GLN A 128 4.16 6.98 -11.08
N PRO A 129 3.67 7.49 -12.22
CA PRO A 129 2.39 7.05 -12.75
C PRO A 129 2.47 5.57 -13.17
N GLU A 130 1.35 4.86 -13.11
CA GLU A 130 1.27 3.42 -13.45
C GLU A 130 2.36 2.57 -12.76
N ASN A 131 2.55 2.78 -11.45
CA ASN A 131 3.69 2.24 -10.72
C ASN A 131 3.91 0.73 -10.94
N LYS A 132 2.87 -0.07 -10.80
CA LYS A 132 2.94 -1.53 -10.97
C LYS A 132 3.45 -1.92 -12.37
N LYS A 133 2.89 -1.32 -13.41
CA LYS A 133 3.28 -1.58 -14.80
C LYS A 133 4.74 -1.19 -15.06
N ARG A 134 5.15 -0.01 -14.61
CA ARG A 134 6.52 0.50 -14.83
C ARG A 134 7.56 -0.32 -14.10
N VAL A 135 7.28 -0.79 -12.90
CA VAL A 135 8.21 -1.68 -12.17
C VAL A 135 8.40 -2.98 -12.94
N VAL A 136 7.32 -3.61 -13.40
CA VAL A 136 7.41 -4.84 -14.21
C VAL A 136 8.20 -4.61 -15.50
N GLN A 137 7.96 -3.49 -16.19
CA GLN A 137 8.71 -3.14 -17.41
C GLN A 137 10.20 -2.95 -17.13
N ALA A 138 10.55 -2.27 -16.03
CA ALA A 138 11.95 -2.05 -15.63
C ALA A 138 12.66 -3.38 -15.33
N LEU A 139 12.03 -4.28 -14.60
CA LEU A 139 12.58 -5.61 -14.31
C LEU A 139 12.77 -6.44 -15.58
N LYS A 140 11.80 -6.39 -16.50
CA LYS A 140 11.94 -7.05 -17.82
C LYS A 140 13.07 -6.45 -18.66
N ALA A 141 13.28 -5.13 -18.61
CA ALA A 141 14.41 -4.48 -19.27
C ALA A 141 15.76 -4.95 -18.70
N LEU A 142 15.81 -5.29 -17.41
CA LEU A 142 16.96 -5.92 -16.76
C LEU A 142 17.08 -7.43 -17.05
N LYS A 143 16.26 -7.97 -17.97
CA LYS A 143 16.26 -9.37 -18.41
C LYS A 143 15.77 -10.37 -17.36
N TYR A 144 15.08 -9.95 -16.33
CA TYR A 144 14.38 -10.87 -15.45
C TYR A 144 13.14 -11.48 -16.15
N ARG A 145 12.86 -12.73 -15.84
CA ARG A 145 11.55 -13.31 -16.08
C ARG A 145 10.64 -12.90 -14.92
N VAL A 146 9.58 -12.14 -15.20
CA VAL A 146 8.76 -11.52 -14.17
C VAL A 146 7.37 -12.13 -14.14
N PHE A 147 6.95 -12.55 -12.93
CA PHE A 147 5.58 -12.92 -12.58
C PHE A 147 4.95 -11.78 -11.76
N ALA A 148 3.74 -11.34 -12.14
CA ALA A 148 3.04 -10.25 -11.48
C ALA A 148 1.52 -10.46 -11.53
#